data_cd64bf64e046a723166f785634039ea0
#
_entry.id   cd64bf64e046a723166f785634039ea0
#
_cell.length_a   1.000
_cell.length_b   1.000
_cell.length_c   1.000
_cell.angle_alpha   90.00
_cell.angle_beta   90.00
_cell.angle_gamma   90.00
#
_symmetry.space_group_name_H-M   'P 1'
#
loop_
_entity.id
_entity.type
_entity.pdbx_description
1 polymer ?
#
loop_
_entity_poly.entity_id
_entity_poly.type
_entity_poly.pdbx_seq_one_letter_code
_entity_poly.pdbx_strand_id
1 'polypeptide(L)'
;YLSDQSQVNLPPNPALSSSKKPAASGKAASPARLVVLVATRKGAWLFHGDTKRKAWTADGPHFLGHNISHVVLDPRDRRTLLAAAKTGHLGPTIFRSTDFGRSWKEAKQPPAFAKPANSLPARSVDHTFWLTPGHASERDTWYAGTSPQGLFRSEDGGVTWEPLPSVNDDPQFREW
;
A
#
# COMPACT_ATOMS: atom_id res chain seq x y z
N TYR A 1 -37.58 54.87 60.42
CA TYR A 1 -36.23 54.26 60.48
C TYR A 1 -35.76 54.00 59.07
N LEU A 2 -34.87 54.84 58.74
CA LEU A 2 -33.84 54.92 57.70
C LEU A 2 -33.85 53.85 56.63
N SER A 3 -34.20 54.29 55.44
CA SER A 3 -33.99 53.71 54.14
C SER A 3 -32.65 54.18 53.59
N ASP A 4 -31.81 53.27 53.19
CA ASP A 4 -30.65 53.59 52.36
C ASP A 4 -30.84 52.94 50.99
N GLN A 5 -30.95 53.79 49.98
CA GLN A 5 -31.06 53.44 48.56
C GLN A 5 -29.68 53.64 47.93
N SER A 6 -28.87 52.64 47.97
CA SER A 6 -27.62 52.65 47.20
C SER A 6 -27.89 52.30 45.73
N GLN A 7 -27.82 53.32 44.88
CA GLN A 7 -27.82 53.14 43.42
C GLN A 7 -26.53 52.46 42.97
N VAL A 8 -26.68 51.30 42.39
CA VAL A 8 -25.58 50.61 41.71
C VAL A 8 -25.44 51.15 40.29
N ASN A 9 -24.36 51.85 40.03
CA ASN A 9 -23.96 52.36 38.74
C ASN A 9 -23.37 51.23 37.89
N LEU A 10 -24.07 50.77 36.85
CA LEU A 10 -23.59 49.79 35.89
C LEU A 10 -22.73 50.49 34.80
N PRO A 11 -21.54 49.99 34.50
CA PRO A 11 -20.71 50.52 33.44
C PRO A 11 -21.29 50.16 32.05
N PRO A 12 -21.01 50.94 31.02
CA PRO A 12 -21.56 50.70 29.66
C PRO A 12 -20.92 49.46 29.02
N ASN A 13 -21.74 48.70 28.36
CA ASN A 13 -21.45 47.48 27.62
C ASN A 13 -20.42 47.77 26.49
N PRO A 14 -19.26 47.07 26.45
CA PRO A 14 -18.35 47.25 25.33
C PRO A 14 -18.89 46.55 24.08
N ALA A 15 -18.83 47.31 22.98
CA ALA A 15 -19.28 46.92 21.66
C ALA A 15 -18.74 45.53 21.22
N LEU A 16 -19.63 44.76 20.59
CA LEU A 16 -19.35 43.50 19.91
C LEU A 16 -18.24 43.69 18.87
N SER A 17 -17.04 43.23 19.21
CA SER A 17 -15.94 43.07 18.27
C SER A 17 -16.27 41.88 17.34
N SER A 18 -16.45 42.20 16.06
CA SER A 18 -16.60 41.20 15.00
C SER A 18 -15.39 40.29 14.94
N SER A 19 -15.51 39.08 15.42
CA SER A 19 -14.49 38.06 15.27
C SER A 19 -14.35 37.65 13.79
N LYS A 20 -13.29 38.09 13.17
CA LYS A 20 -12.86 37.71 11.84
C LYS A 20 -12.59 36.20 11.87
N LYS A 21 -13.47 35.44 11.19
CA LYS A 21 -13.34 34.01 10.99
C LYS A 21 -11.94 33.71 10.39
N PRO A 22 -11.12 32.86 10.98
CA PRO A 22 -9.84 32.53 10.36
C PRO A 22 -10.11 31.83 9.02
N ALA A 23 -9.49 32.35 7.97
CA ALA A 23 -9.51 31.74 6.65
C ALA A 23 -8.93 30.33 6.79
N ALA A 24 -9.66 29.32 6.34
CA ALA A 24 -9.18 27.96 6.24
C ALA A 24 -7.90 27.97 5.39
N SER A 25 -6.76 27.71 6.01
CA SER A 25 -5.50 27.50 5.32
C SER A 25 -5.69 26.27 4.43
N GLY A 26 -5.91 26.48 3.15
CA GLY A 26 -5.90 25.44 2.16
C GLY A 26 -4.58 24.68 2.30
N LYS A 27 -4.64 23.41 2.70
CA LYS A 27 -3.50 22.52 2.76
C LYS A 27 -2.92 22.48 1.35
N ALA A 28 -1.79 23.13 1.13
CA ALA A 28 -1.13 23.15 -0.17
C ALA A 28 -0.96 21.68 -0.61
N ALA A 29 -1.50 21.36 -1.79
CA ALA A 29 -1.36 20.02 -2.35
C ALA A 29 0.14 19.72 -2.43
N SER A 30 0.56 18.63 -1.79
CA SER A 30 1.94 18.18 -1.90
C SER A 30 2.32 18.07 -3.37
N PRO A 31 3.50 18.57 -3.80
CA PRO A 31 3.89 18.52 -5.20
C PRO A 31 3.79 17.09 -5.70
N ALA A 32 3.24 16.93 -6.90
CA ALA A 32 3.09 15.61 -7.52
C ALA A 32 4.47 14.96 -7.59
N ARG A 33 4.65 13.83 -6.90
CA ARG A 33 5.89 13.05 -6.98
C ARG A 33 5.79 12.14 -8.19
N LEU A 34 6.78 12.21 -9.06
CA LEU A 34 6.97 11.27 -10.13
C LEU A 34 7.90 10.15 -9.62
N VAL A 35 7.47 8.91 -9.75
CA VAL A 35 8.30 7.74 -9.41
C VAL A 35 8.21 6.70 -10.53
N VAL A 36 9.34 6.12 -10.88
CA VAL A 36 9.44 4.94 -11.74
C VAL A 36 9.90 3.78 -10.86
N LEU A 37 9.12 2.71 -10.85
CA LEU A 37 9.41 1.49 -10.12
C LEU A 37 10.04 0.48 -11.07
N VAL A 38 11.20 -0.02 -10.72
CA VAL A 38 11.97 -0.94 -11.58
C VAL A 38 12.27 -2.23 -10.82
N ALA A 39 11.66 -3.32 -11.27
CA ALA A 39 11.89 -4.66 -10.79
C ALA A 39 12.94 -5.35 -11.66
N THR A 40 13.91 -6.04 -11.06
CA THR A 40 14.98 -6.73 -11.75
C THR A 40 15.37 -8.05 -11.08
N ARG A 41 16.18 -8.85 -11.75
CA ARG A 41 16.77 -10.06 -11.18
C ARG A 41 17.83 -9.80 -10.08
N LYS A 42 18.16 -8.53 -9.82
CA LYS A 42 19.22 -8.13 -8.87
C LYS A 42 18.70 -7.23 -7.75
N GLY A 43 17.38 -7.06 -7.66
CA GLY A 43 16.73 -6.18 -6.70
C GLY A 43 15.74 -5.23 -7.37
N ALA A 44 15.26 -4.26 -6.60
CA ALA A 44 14.35 -3.23 -7.07
C ALA A 44 14.93 -1.84 -6.87
N TRP A 45 14.51 -0.90 -7.71
CA TRP A 45 14.86 0.52 -7.61
C TRP A 45 13.62 1.40 -7.71
N LEU A 46 13.63 2.48 -6.96
CA LEU A 46 12.67 3.57 -7.06
C LEU A 46 13.41 4.80 -7.61
N PHE A 47 13.05 5.23 -8.81
CA PHE A 47 13.59 6.44 -9.39
C PHE A 47 12.65 7.61 -9.14
N HIS A 48 13.09 8.56 -8.35
CA HIS A 48 12.34 9.77 -8.02
C HIS A 48 12.68 10.87 -9.02
N GLY A 49 11.67 11.30 -9.78
CA GLY A 49 11.80 12.34 -10.77
C GLY A 49 11.27 13.70 -10.32
N ASP A 50 11.82 14.76 -10.87
CA ASP A 50 11.23 16.08 -10.80
C ASP A 50 9.99 16.16 -11.72
N THR A 51 9.15 17.16 -11.52
CA THR A 51 7.92 17.35 -12.31
C THR A 51 8.21 17.61 -13.80
N LYS A 52 9.42 18.08 -14.13
CA LYS A 52 9.89 18.33 -15.50
C LYS A 52 10.54 17.10 -16.13
N ARG A 53 10.71 16.00 -15.37
CA ARG A 53 11.38 14.75 -15.79
C ARG A 53 12.84 14.94 -16.26
N LYS A 54 13.51 15.99 -15.77
CA LYS A 54 14.89 16.31 -16.16
C LYS A 54 15.92 15.78 -15.16
N ALA A 55 15.56 15.68 -13.89
CA ALA A 55 16.42 15.16 -12.84
C ALA A 55 15.80 13.93 -12.20
N TRP A 56 16.63 12.90 -11.96
CA TRP A 56 16.24 11.65 -11.35
C TRP A 56 17.20 11.27 -10.25
N THR A 57 16.66 10.81 -9.12
CA THR A 57 17.45 10.24 -8.02
C THR A 57 17.08 8.78 -7.89
N ALA A 58 18.07 7.90 -7.92
CA ALA A 58 17.90 6.47 -7.71
C ALA A 58 17.88 6.17 -6.21
N ASP A 59 16.89 5.41 -5.77
CA ASP A 59 16.78 4.83 -4.44
C ASP A 59 16.78 3.30 -4.60
N GLY A 60 17.79 2.65 -4.05
CA GLY A 60 18.03 1.22 -4.19
C GLY A 60 19.53 0.88 -4.39
N PRO A 61 19.84 -0.41 -4.60
CA PRO A 61 18.90 -1.51 -4.77
C PRO A 61 18.24 -1.95 -3.46
N HIS A 62 16.90 -2.03 -3.46
CA HIS A 62 16.19 -2.77 -2.44
C HIS A 62 16.29 -4.28 -2.77
N PHE A 63 16.38 -5.14 -1.75
CA PHE A 63 16.44 -6.60 -1.93
C PHE A 63 17.62 -7.07 -2.78
N LEU A 64 18.80 -6.50 -2.55
CA LEU A 64 20.01 -6.85 -3.32
C LEU A 64 20.24 -8.35 -3.38
N GLY A 65 20.39 -8.88 -4.59
CA GLY A 65 20.62 -10.30 -4.84
C GLY A 65 19.36 -11.16 -4.99
N HIS A 66 18.16 -10.60 -4.73
CA HIS A 66 16.90 -11.28 -4.98
C HIS A 66 16.32 -10.94 -6.34
N ASN A 67 15.61 -11.92 -6.92
CA ASN A 67 14.85 -11.69 -8.14
C ASN A 67 13.52 -11.04 -7.78
N ILE A 68 13.32 -9.80 -8.21
CA ILE A 68 12.08 -9.06 -8.04
C ILE A 68 11.34 -9.10 -9.37
N SER A 69 10.16 -9.71 -9.36
CA SER A 69 9.34 -9.88 -10.57
C SER A 69 8.42 -8.69 -10.80
N HIS A 70 7.93 -8.06 -9.73
CA HIS A 70 7.00 -6.94 -9.80
C HIS A 70 7.13 -6.04 -8.58
N VAL A 71 7.01 -4.73 -8.81
CA VAL A 71 6.85 -3.71 -7.75
C VAL A 71 5.71 -2.80 -8.14
N VAL A 72 4.80 -2.56 -7.22
CA VAL A 72 3.60 -1.75 -7.45
C VAL A 72 3.37 -0.77 -6.30
N LEU A 73 2.98 0.45 -6.65
CA LEU A 73 2.53 1.48 -5.72
C LEU A 73 1.01 1.46 -5.66
N ASP A 74 0.45 1.47 -4.47
CA ASP A 74 -0.99 1.62 -4.26
C ASP A 74 -1.48 3.00 -4.72
N PRO A 75 -2.30 3.09 -5.77
CA PRO A 75 -2.81 4.38 -6.25
C PRO A 75 -3.81 5.00 -5.28
N ARG A 76 -4.39 4.22 -4.34
CA ARG A 76 -5.41 4.65 -3.39
C ARG A 76 -4.82 5.52 -2.27
N ASP A 77 -3.65 5.16 -1.76
CA ASP A 77 -2.94 5.91 -0.70
C ASP A 77 -1.65 6.59 -1.18
N ARG A 78 -1.12 6.18 -2.35
CA ARG A 78 0.12 6.68 -2.96
C ARG A 78 1.33 6.56 -2.04
N ARG A 79 1.34 5.56 -1.19
CA ARG A 79 2.34 5.36 -0.15
C ARG A 79 2.73 3.90 0.03
N THR A 80 1.75 3.00 -0.01
CA THR A 80 1.98 1.57 0.15
C THR A 80 2.56 0.98 -1.13
N LEU A 81 3.65 0.23 -0.98
CA LEU A 81 4.30 -0.52 -2.04
C LEU A 81 4.25 -2.01 -1.72
N LEU A 82 4.00 -2.81 -2.73
CA LEU A 82 4.22 -4.25 -2.67
C LEU A 82 5.30 -4.66 -3.68
N ALA A 83 6.14 -5.61 -3.30
CA ALA A 83 7.18 -6.18 -4.15
C ALA A 83 7.10 -7.70 -4.13
N ALA A 84 6.94 -8.31 -5.31
CA ALA A 84 6.99 -9.76 -5.48
C ALA A 84 8.44 -10.19 -5.65
N ALA A 85 8.93 -11.00 -4.73
CA ALA A 85 10.31 -11.45 -4.68
C ALA A 85 10.40 -12.98 -4.75
N LYS A 86 11.45 -13.48 -5.41
CA LYS A 86 11.91 -14.85 -5.27
C LYS A 86 13.26 -14.83 -4.57
N THR A 87 13.26 -15.24 -3.30
CA THR A 87 14.46 -15.34 -2.48
C THR A 87 15.09 -16.72 -2.66
N GLY A 88 16.42 -16.81 -2.63
CA GLY A 88 17.10 -18.05 -2.98
C GLY A 88 16.73 -19.27 -2.11
N HIS A 89 16.73 -19.08 -0.79
CA HIS A 89 16.48 -20.18 0.15
C HIS A 89 15.06 -20.24 0.71
N LEU A 90 14.36 -19.10 0.75
CA LEU A 90 13.02 -19.00 1.34
C LEU A 90 11.89 -19.10 0.30
N GLY A 91 12.26 -19.19 -0.98
CA GLY A 91 11.27 -19.29 -2.07
C GLY A 91 10.59 -17.97 -2.40
N PRO A 92 9.41 -18.03 -3.05
CA PRO A 92 8.65 -16.85 -3.43
C PRO A 92 7.98 -16.23 -2.22
N THR A 93 8.01 -14.88 -2.16
CA THR A 93 7.35 -14.11 -1.12
C THR A 93 6.94 -12.73 -1.62
N ILE A 94 6.20 -11.98 -0.80
CA ILE A 94 5.82 -10.61 -1.08
C ILE A 94 6.30 -9.73 0.07
N PHE A 95 6.99 -8.66 -0.26
CA PHE A 95 7.36 -7.62 0.69
C PHE A 95 6.41 -6.45 0.59
N ARG A 96 6.09 -5.85 1.73
CA ARG A 96 5.23 -4.68 1.86
C ARG A 96 5.97 -3.53 2.53
N SER A 97 5.85 -2.34 1.97
CA SER A 97 6.23 -1.07 2.58
C SER A 97 5.00 -0.18 2.77
N THR A 98 4.88 0.48 3.91
CA THR A 98 3.83 1.48 4.19
C THR A 98 4.38 2.88 4.31
N ASP A 99 5.66 3.07 3.99
CA ASP A 99 6.39 4.31 4.13
C ASP A 99 7.15 4.72 2.84
N PHE A 100 6.59 4.27 1.70
CA PHE A 100 7.12 4.58 0.38
C PHE A 100 8.53 4.00 0.13
N GLY A 101 8.76 2.76 0.54
CA GLY A 101 10.01 2.03 0.29
C GLY A 101 11.10 2.22 1.35
N ARG A 102 10.89 3.04 2.38
CA ARG A 102 11.91 3.27 3.43
C ARG A 102 12.14 2.04 4.30
N SER A 103 11.09 1.29 4.58
CA SER A 103 11.15 0.01 5.27
C SER A 103 10.28 -1.02 4.60
N TRP A 104 10.69 -2.28 4.69
CA TRP A 104 9.98 -3.40 4.07
C TRP A 104 9.76 -4.50 5.11
N LYS A 105 8.57 -5.09 5.07
CA LYS A 105 8.20 -6.26 5.87
C LYS A 105 7.75 -7.37 4.95
N GLU A 106 8.19 -8.57 5.21
CA GLU A 106 7.77 -9.75 4.49
C GLU A 106 6.33 -10.13 4.85
N ALA A 107 5.60 -10.68 3.89
CA ALA A 107 4.28 -11.26 4.13
C ALA A 107 4.40 -12.39 5.16
N LYS A 108 3.47 -12.44 6.12
CA LYS A 108 3.44 -13.51 7.13
C LYS A 108 3.01 -14.84 6.51
N GLN A 109 2.13 -14.76 5.51
CA GLN A 109 1.64 -15.90 4.75
C GLN A 109 1.64 -15.49 3.27
N PRO A 110 2.72 -15.79 2.53
CA PRO A 110 2.79 -15.51 1.10
C PRO A 110 1.84 -16.42 0.31
N PRO A 111 1.58 -16.11 -0.99
CA PRO A 111 0.77 -16.95 -1.84
C PRO A 111 1.24 -18.41 -1.85
N ALA A 112 0.35 -19.32 -1.46
CA ALA A 112 0.60 -20.75 -1.45
C ALA A 112 -0.66 -21.53 -1.80
N PHE A 113 -0.55 -22.54 -2.66
CA PHE A 113 -1.69 -23.41 -2.96
C PHE A 113 -2.05 -24.25 -1.74
N ALA A 114 -3.34 -24.53 -1.59
CA ALA A 114 -3.83 -25.44 -0.58
C ALA A 114 -3.18 -26.84 -0.77
N LYS A 115 -2.83 -27.48 0.33
CA LYS A 115 -2.36 -28.88 0.27
C LYS A 115 -3.49 -29.76 -0.21
N PRO A 116 -3.30 -30.60 -1.24
CA PRO A 116 -4.34 -31.50 -1.71
C PRO A 116 -4.70 -32.50 -0.61
N ALA A 117 -6.01 -32.76 -0.46
CA ALA A 117 -6.52 -33.74 0.50
C ALA A 117 -6.12 -35.18 0.17
N ASN A 118 -5.73 -35.43 -1.07
CA ASN A 118 -5.38 -36.75 -1.61
C ASN A 118 -3.91 -36.77 -2.06
N SER A 119 -3.35 -37.94 -2.34
CA SER A 119 -1.95 -38.19 -2.78
C SER A 119 -1.56 -37.54 -4.12
N LEU A 120 -2.28 -36.52 -4.57
CA LEU A 120 -1.92 -35.75 -5.77
C LEU A 120 -0.67 -34.92 -5.49
N PRO A 121 0.19 -34.70 -6.51
CA PRO A 121 1.35 -33.85 -6.35
C PRO A 121 0.91 -32.43 -5.94
N ALA A 122 1.49 -31.95 -4.84
CA ALA A 122 1.23 -30.61 -4.34
C ALA A 122 1.72 -29.57 -5.35
N ARG A 123 0.86 -28.62 -5.71
CA ARG A 123 1.28 -27.44 -6.47
C ARG A 123 2.06 -26.50 -5.55
N SER A 124 3.17 -25.99 -6.04
CA SER A 124 3.92 -24.94 -5.34
C SER A 124 4.02 -23.70 -6.22
N VAL A 125 3.95 -22.53 -5.61
CA VAL A 125 4.20 -21.26 -6.29
C VAL A 125 5.71 -21.18 -6.57
N ASP A 126 6.08 -20.97 -7.83
CA ASP A 126 7.47 -20.69 -8.22
C ASP A 126 7.80 -19.21 -8.04
N HIS A 127 6.92 -18.34 -8.50
CA HIS A 127 7.02 -16.89 -8.29
C HIS A 127 5.67 -16.18 -8.48
N THR A 128 5.54 -15.03 -7.85
CA THR A 128 4.46 -14.09 -8.14
C THR A 128 4.96 -13.13 -9.20
N PHE A 129 4.25 -13.03 -10.33
CA PHE A 129 4.65 -12.15 -11.43
C PHE A 129 3.80 -10.89 -11.54
N TRP A 130 2.64 -10.84 -10.87
CA TRP A 130 1.75 -9.71 -10.90
C TRP A 130 1.13 -9.44 -9.54
N LEU A 131 1.09 -8.17 -9.15
CA LEU A 131 0.40 -7.67 -7.96
C LEU A 131 -0.49 -6.51 -8.39
N THR A 132 -1.73 -6.48 -7.95
CA THR A 132 -2.63 -5.38 -8.24
C THR A 132 -3.52 -5.08 -7.04
N PRO A 133 -3.77 -3.79 -6.73
CA PRO A 133 -4.73 -3.42 -5.70
C PRO A 133 -6.15 -3.77 -6.15
N GLY A 134 -7.02 -4.04 -5.19
CA GLY A 134 -8.46 -4.19 -5.40
C GLY A 134 -9.12 -2.85 -5.73
N HIS A 135 -10.45 -2.86 -5.78
CA HIS A 135 -11.23 -1.66 -6.05
C HIS A 135 -10.94 -0.53 -5.03
N ALA A 136 -11.16 0.71 -5.43
CA ALA A 136 -10.86 1.89 -4.60
C ALA A 136 -11.61 1.91 -3.25
N SER A 137 -12.78 1.26 -3.16
CA SER A 137 -13.52 1.09 -1.91
C SER A 137 -12.97 0.00 -0.99
N GLU A 138 -12.11 -0.89 -1.49
CA GLU A 138 -11.55 -2.05 -0.79
C GLU A 138 -10.08 -1.79 -0.42
N ARG A 139 -9.85 -0.90 0.53
CA ARG A 139 -8.53 -0.32 0.84
C ARG A 139 -7.41 -1.34 1.05
N ASP A 140 -7.72 -2.45 1.72
CA ASP A 140 -6.74 -3.46 2.11
C ASP A 140 -6.74 -4.68 1.18
N THR A 141 -7.59 -4.68 0.16
CA THR A 141 -7.67 -5.78 -0.80
C THR A 141 -6.59 -5.66 -1.88
N TRP A 142 -5.91 -6.80 -2.13
CA TRP A 142 -4.92 -6.99 -3.15
C TRP A 142 -5.09 -8.34 -3.84
N TYR A 143 -4.63 -8.43 -5.08
CA TYR A 143 -4.59 -9.68 -5.84
C TYR A 143 -3.16 -9.97 -6.31
N ALA A 144 -2.83 -11.27 -6.35
CA ALA A 144 -1.53 -11.76 -6.81
C ALA A 144 -1.73 -12.87 -7.85
N GLY A 145 -1.12 -12.70 -9.02
CA GLY A 145 -1.00 -13.73 -10.04
C GLY A 145 0.34 -14.44 -9.96
N THR A 146 0.34 -15.78 -10.05
CA THR A 146 1.53 -16.60 -9.83
C THR A 146 1.85 -17.53 -11.00
N SER A 147 3.10 -18.02 -11.04
CA SER A 147 3.53 -19.14 -11.83
C SER A 147 3.87 -20.31 -10.88
N PRO A 148 3.39 -21.55 -11.14
CA PRO A 148 2.35 -21.84 -12.13
C PRO A 148 1.07 -21.06 -11.84
N GLN A 149 0.19 -21.03 -12.85
CA GLN A 149 -1.02 -20.18 -12.83
C GLN A 149 -1.82 -20.35 -11.54
N GLY A 150 -2.02 -19.25 -10.85
CA GLY A 150 -2.77 -19.17 -9.62
C GLY A 150 -3.18 -17.73 -9.34
N LEU A 151 -4.34 -17.56 -8.73
CA LEU A 151 -4.85 -16.28 -8.28
C LEU A 151 -5.05 -16.31 -6.77
N PHE A 152 -4.50 -15.32 -6.11
CA PHE A 152 -4.56 -15.17 -4.64
C PHE A 152 -5.09 -13.81 -4.28
N ARG A 153 -5.74 -13.72 -3.13
CA ARG A 153 -6.30 -12.50 -2.57
C ARG A 153 -5.74 -12.26 -1.18
N SER A 154 -5.44 -11.00 -0.90
CA SER A 154 -5.19 -10.49 0.44
C SER A 154 -6.29 -9.49 0.80
N GLU A 155 -6.74 -9.49 2.05
CA GLU A 155 -7.71 -8.54 2.60
C GLU A 155 -7.11 -7.71 3.75
N ASP A 156 -5.81 -7.85 4.01
CA ASP A 156 -5.08 -7.21 5.09
C ASP A 156 -3.87 -6.38 4.60
N GLY A 157 -3.98 -5.91 3.37
CA GLY A 157 -2.95 -5.05 2.78
C GLY A 157 -1.70 -5.79 2.32
N GLY A 158 -1.77 -7.08 2.04
CA GLY A 158 -0.64 -7.88 1.55
C GLY A 158 0.15 -8.59 2.64
N VAL A 159 -0.40 -8.70 3.86
CA VAL A 159 0.24 -9.41 4.97
C VAL A 159 0.02 -10.91 4.88
N THR A 160 -1.22 -11.32 4.57
CA THR A 160 -1.59 -12.72 4.33
C THR A 160 -2.30 -12.87 3.00
N TRP A 161 -2.13 -14.03 2.35
CA TRP A 161 -2.65 -14.30 1.03
C TRP A 161 -3.38 -15.63 1.02
N GLU A 162 -4.62 -15.62 0.53
CA GLU A 162 -5.44 -16.80 0.41
C GLU A 162 -5.68 -17.16 -1.07
N PRO A 163 -5.63 -18.45 -1.43
CA PRO A 163 -5.97 -18.88 -2.78
C PRO A 163 -7.44 -18.61 -3.08
N LEU A 164 -7.77 -18.31 -4.34
CA LEU A 164 -9.14 -18.24 -4.82
C LEU A 164 -9.54 -19.61 -5.45
N PRO A 165 -10.22 -20.49 -4.70
CA PRO A 165 -10.52 -21.85 -5.17
C PRO A 165 -11.36 -21.87 -6.44
N SER A 166 -12.33 -20.94 -6.57
CA SER A 166 -13.19 -20.83 -7.75
C SER A 166 -12.42 -20.63 -9.06
N VAL A 167 -11.20 -20.08 -8.99
CA VAL A 167 -10.30 -19.91 -10.13
C VAL A 167 -9.24 -21.00 -10.14
N ASN A 168 -8.56 -21.21 -9.01
CA ASN A 168 -7.40 -22.08 -8.92
C ASN A 168 -7.73 -23.58 -9.11
N ASP A 169 -8.98 -23.96 -8.83
CA ASP A 169 -9.46 -25.34 -8.94
C ASP A 169 -10.28 -25.60 -10.19
N ASP A 170 -10.51 -24.54 -11.01
CA ASP A 170 -11.16 -24.69 -12.31
C ASP A 170 -10.26 -25.54 -13.24
N PRO A 171 -10.79 -26.66 -13.82
CA PRO A 171 -10.02 -27.50 -14.72
C PRO A 171 -9.49 -26.75 -15.94
N GLN A 172 -10.27 -25.87 -16.54
CA GLN A 172 -9.86 -25.09 -17.71
C GLN A 172 -8.70 -24.14 -17.37
N PHE A 173 -8.75 -23.50 -16.20
CA PHE A 173 -7.67 -22.63 -15.75
C PHE A 173 -6.37 -23.41 -15.46
N ARG A 174 -6.47 -24.68 -15.08
CA ARG A 174 -5.30 -25.53 -14.84
C ARG A 174 -4.60 -26.00 -16.11
N GLU A 175 -5.29 -25.97 -17.24
CA GLU A 175 -4.73 -26.37 -18.54
C GLU A 175 -3.98 -25.26 -19.27
N TRP A 176 -4.01 -24.05 -18.76
CA TRP A 176 -3.34 -22.87 -19.38
C TRP A 176 -1.82 -22.83 -19.04
#